data_b716fcd8888186f55fb6003331d7c0c7
#
_entry.id   b716fcd8888186f55fb6003331d7c0c7
#
_cell.length_a   1.000
_cell.length_b   1.000
_cell.length_c   1.000
_cell.angle_alpha   90.00
_cell.angle_beta   90.00
_cell.angle_gamma   90.00
#
_symmetry.space_group_name_H-M   'P 1'
#
loop_
_entity.id
_entity.type
_entity.pdbx_description
1 polymer ?
#
loop_
_entity_poly.entity_id
_entity_poly.type
_entity_poly.pdbx_seq_one_letter_code
_entity_poly.pdbx_strand_id
1 'polypeptide(L)'
;RQRQMCIRDRFVTNSAEDAVKGADVIYTDSWMSYHIPEDQKSDRIELFMPYQVNKDLLSLANPDAIFMNCLPATRGCEQTADVIDGPQSIVFDQAENRLHAQKAVMLSLVNTT
;
A
#
# COMPACT_ATOMS: atom_id res chain seq x y z
N ARG A 1 -0.11 5.35 -27.09
CA ARG A 1 -0.14 3.89 -26.90
C ARG A 1 -0.03 3.49 -25.41
N GLN A 2 0.89 4.08 -24.60
CA GLN A 2 1.04 3.78 -23.16
C GLN A 2 -0.22 4.10 -22.33
N ARG A 3 -0.91 5.21 -22.59
CA ARG A 3 -2.15 5.56 -21.88
C ARG A 3 -3.29 4.55 -22.14
N GLN A 4 -3.36 3.96 -23.32
CA GLN A 4 -4.39 2.95 -23.63
C GLN A 4 -4.08 1.59 -22.99
N MET A 5 -2.82 1.21 -22.83
CA MET A 5 -2.43 0.01 -22.08
C MET A 5 -2.80 0.15 -20.60
N CYS A 6 -2.42 1.25 -19.94
CA CYS A 6 -2.76 1.48 -18.53
C CYS A 6 -4.28 1.49 -18.26
N ILE A 7 -5.10 1.93 -19.21
CA ILE A 7 -6.57 1.94 -19.06
C ILE A 7 -7.17 0.54 -19.24
N ARG A 8 -6.61 -0.32 -20.09
CA ARG A 8 -7.11 -1.68 -20.34
C ARG A 8 -6.81 -2.64 -19.19
N ASP A 9 -5.70 -2.42 -18.48
CA ASP A 9 -5.23 -3.32 -17.43
C ASP A 9 -5.56 -2.80 -16.01
N ARG A 10 -6.41 -1.76 -15.92
CA ARG A 10 -6.84 -1.19 -14.66
C ARG A 10 -8.30 -1.54 -14.38
N PHE A 11 -8.54 -2.20 -13.25
CA PHE A 11 -9.85 -2.37 -12.65
C PHE A 11 -10.00 -1.40 -11.46
N VAL A 12 -11.09 -0.63 -11.42
CA VAL A 12 -11.39 0.30 -10.32
C VAL A 12 -12.73 -0.11 -9.72
N THR A 13 -12.77 -0.30 -8.42
CA THR A 13 -13.96 -0.70 -7.67
C THR A 13 -14.02 0.01 -6.32
N ASN A 14 -15.22 0.13 -5.77
CA ASN A 14 -15.47 0.58 -4.40
C ASN A 14 -15.57 -0.60 -3.41
N SER A 15 -15.41 -1.83 -3.88
CA SER A 15 -15.37 -3.04 -3.05
C SER A 15 -13.91 -3.44 -2.82
N ALA A 16 -13.45 -3.36 -1.58
CA ALA A 16 -12.12 -3.82 -1.20
C ALA A 16 -11.95 -5.33 -1.46
N GLU A 17 -13.00 -6.10 -1.22
CA GLU A 17 -13.03 -7.54 -1.43
C GLU A 17 -12.84 -7.91 -2.90
N ASP A 18 -13.53 -7.20 -3.82
CA ASP A 18 -13.38 -7.45 -5.25
C ASP A 18 -11.99 -7.03 -5.76
N ALA A 19 -11.41 -5.98 -5.15
CA ALA A 19 -10.09 -5.50 -5.52
C ALA A 19 -8.97 -6.49 -5.16
N VAL A 20 -9.10 -7.20 -4.03
CA VAL A 20 -8.05 -8.09 -3.52
C VAL A 20 -8.14 -9.52 -4.04
N LYS A 21 -9.27 -9.93 -4.62
CA LYS A 21 -9.43 -11.29 -5.16
C LYS A 21 -8.34 -11.64 -6.17
N GLY A 22 -7.54 -12.65 -5.85
CA GLY A 22 -6.46 -13.13 -6.70
C GLY A 22 -5.30 -12.13 -6.86
N ALA A 23 -5.22 -11.12 -6.00
CA ALA A 23 -4.09 -10.21 -5.99
C ALA A 23 -2.83 -10.89 -5.46
N ASP A 24 -1.68 -10.59 -6.06
CA ASP A 24 -0.36 -11.03 -5.59
C ASP A 24 0.28 -10.00 -4.65
N VAL A 25 -0.14 -8.75 -4.74
CA VAL A 25 0.35 -7.64 -3.92
C VAL A 25 -0.82 -6.79 -3.44
N ILE A 26 -0.90 -6.56 -2.14
CA ILE A 26 -1.81 -5.59 -1.53
C ILE A 26 -0.98 -4.42 -1.03
N TYR A 27 -1.26 -3.24 -1.54
CA TYR A 27 -0.55 -2.01 -1.19
C TYR A 27 -1.51 -0.99 -0.60
N THR A 28 -1.22 -0.51 0.60
CA THR A 28 -1.94 0.60 1.23
C THR A 28 -1.09 1.86 1.27
N ASP A 29 -1.75 3.01 1.25
CA ASP A 29 -1.15 4.31 1.54
C ASP A 29 -1.66 4.81 2.91
N SER A 30 -0.96 5.78 3.49
CA SER A 30 -1.36 6.41 4.75
C SER A 30 -2.69 7.16 4.59
N TRP A 31 -3.63 6.93 5.51
CA TRP A 31 -4.87 7.71 5.55
C TRP A 31 -4.65 9.11 6.13
N MET A 32 -3.57 9.26 6.92
CA MET A 32 -3.24 10.51 7.60
C MET A 32 -2.00 11.14 6.98
N SER A 33 -2.21 12.29 6.36
CA SER A 33 -1.13 13.17 5.91
C SER A 33 -0.89 14.26 6.97
N TYR A 34 0.34 14.77 7.05
CA TYR A 34 0.72 15.88 7.94
C TYR A 34 -0.09 17.16 7.72
N HIS A 35 -0.79 17.28 6.60
CA HIS A 35 -1.58 18.47 6.23
C HIS A 35 -3.06 18.36 6.61
N ILE A 36 -3.49 17.24 7.21
CA ILE A 36 -4.91 17.05 7.57
C ILE A 36 -5.15 17.69 8.96
N PRO A 37 -6.08 18.66 9.07
CA PRO A 37 -6.48 19.22 10.35
C PRO A 37 -6.97 18.15 11.32
N GLU A 38 -6.71 18.35 12.61
CA GLU A 38 -7.02 17.36 13.65
C GLU A 38 -8.52 17.05 13.74
N ASP A 39 -9.36 18.07 13.54
CA ASP A 39 -10.82 17.97 13.52
C ASP A 39 -11.40 17.12 12.37
N GLN A 40 -10.64 16.92 11.29
CA GLN A 40 -11.06 16.12 10.14
C GLN A 40 -10.55 14.66 10.18
N LYS A 41 -9.70 14.32 11.15
CA LYS A 41 -9.08 12.99 11.22
C LYS A 41 -10.11 11.90 11.54
N SER A 42 -11.05 12.15 12.44
CA SER A 42 -12.09 11.20 12.82
C SER A 42 -12.98 10.83 11.65
N ASP A 43 -13.48 11.83 10.93
CA ASP A 43 -14.37 11.65 9.78
C ASP A 43 -13.66 10.89 8.65
N ARG A 44 -12.37 11.17 8.48
CA ARG A 44 -11.56 10.51 7.48
C ARG A 44 -11.30 9.03 7.82
N ILE A 45 -11.04 8.72 9.09
CA ILE A 45 -10.90 7.34 9.54
C ILE A 45 -12.20 6.58 9.30
N GLU A 46 -13.34 7.13 9.69
CA GLU A 46 -14.64 6.52 9.49
C GLU A 46 -14.93 6.25 8.01
N LEU A 47 -14.61 7.20 7.14
CA LEU A 47 -14.77 7.06 5.69
C LEU A 47 -13.92 5.94 5.08
N PHE A 48 -12.68 5.76 5.57
CA PHE A 48 -11.75 4.77 5.02
C PHE A 48 -11.80 3.42 5.73
N MET A 49 -12.42 3.32 6.90
CA MET A 49 -12.49 2.08 7.67
C MET A 49 -12.99 0.86 6.87
N PRO A 50 -13.98 0.98 5.94
CA PRO A 50 -14.40 -0.13 5.09
C PRO A 50 -13.29 -0.69 4.17
N TYR A 51 -12.20 0.04 3.99
CA TYR A 51 -11.05 -0.34 3.15
C TYR A 51 -9.83 -0.77 3.95
N GLN A 52 -9.98 -0.94 5.28
CA GLN A 52 -8.89 -1.41 6.13
C GLN A 52 -8.43 -2.81 5.68
N VAL A 53 -7.13 -2.98 5.51
CA VAL A 53 -6.56 -4.30 5.27
C VAL A 53 -6.43 -5.03 6.61
N ASN A 54 -7.33 -5.98 6.82
CA ASN A 54 -7.32 -6.90 7.93
C ASN A 54 -7.03 -8.33 7.42
N LYS A 55 -6.95 -9.28 8.34
CA LYS A 55 -6.63 -10.67 8.02
C LYS A 55 -7.68 -11.32 7.12
N ASP A 56 -8.96 -10.98 7.30
CA ASP A 56 -10.04 -11.55 6.49
C ASP A 56 -9.95 -11.06 5.05
N LEU A 57 -9.71 -9.75 4.86
CA LEU A 57 -9.50 -9.17 3.53
C LEU A 57 -8.24 -9.75 2.86
N LEU A 58 -7.12 -9.85 3.60
CA LEU A 58 -5.87 -10.43 3.09
C LEU A 58 -6.05 -11.88 2.66
N SER A 59 -6.90 -12.65 3.34
CA SER A 59 -7.19 -14.06 3.03
C SER A 59 -7.89 -14.27 1.68
N LEU A 60 -8.49 -13.24 1.10
CA LEU A 60 -9.12 -13.29 -0.22
C LEU A 60 -8.13 -13.13 -1.38
N ALA A 61 -6.92 -12.68 -1.09
CA ALA A 61 -5.82 -12.60 -2.05
C ALA A 61 -5.22 -13.99 -2.34
N ASN A 62 -4.24 -14.04 -3.22
CA ASN A 62 -3.50 -15.27 -3.44
C ASN A 62 -2.77 -15.71 -2.16
N PRO A 63 -2.59 -17.02 -1.90
CA PRO A 63 -1.96 -17.52 -0.68
C PRO A 63 -0.56 -16.96 -0.40
N ASP A 64 0.19 -16.67 -1.46
CA ASP A 64 1.55 -16.10 -1.41
C ASP A 64 1.57 -14.57 -1.57
N ALA A 65 0.40 -13.91 -1.50
CA ALA A 65 0.31 -12.46 -1.63
C ALA A 65 1.12 -11.75 -0.55
N ILE A 66 1.79 -10.68 -0.94
CA ILE A 66 2.56 -9.83 -0.03
C ILE A 66 1.81 -8.55 0.31
N PHE A 67 2.00 -8.07 1.54
CA PHE A 67 1.48 -6.80 2.01
C PHE A 67 2.57 -5.73 2.00
N MET A 68 2.25 -4.55 1.47
CA MET A 68 3.12 -3.38 1.36
C MET A 68 2.43 -2.12 1.89
N ASN A 69 3.22 -1.21 2.45
CA ASN A 69 2.80 0.14 2.84
C ASN A 69 3.99 1.09 2.74
N CYS A 70 3.76 2.29 2.27
CA CYS A 70 4.83 3.29 2.07
C CYS A 70 5.45 3.81 3.36
N LEU A 71 4.85 3.55 4.51
CA LEU A 71 5.22 4.12 5.81
C LEU A 71 5.37 5.67 5.80
N PRO A 72 5.05 6.36 6.91
CA PRO A 72 4.57 5.81 8.19
C PRO A 72 3.14 5.27 8.10
N ALA A 73 2.83 4.25 8.89
CA ALA A 73 1.52 3.62 8.94
C ALA A 73 1.00 3.54 10.39
N THR A 74 -0.32 3.61 10.54
CA THR A 74 -0.97 3.52 11.85
C THR A 74 -1.69 2.18 11.96
N ARG A 75 -1.24 1.33 12.91
CA ARG A 75 -1.92 0.06 13.21
C ARG A 75 -3.35 0.32 13.68
N GLY A 76 -4.30 -0.43 13.14
CA GLY A 76 -5.73 -0.23 13.41
C GLY A 76 -6.43 0.82 12.53
N CYS A 77 -5.67 1.51 11.67
CA CYS A 77 -6.23 2.39 10.62
C CYS A 77 -6.13 1.69 9.26
N GLU A 78 -5.10 1.98 8.47
CA GLU A 78 -4.92 1.45 7.11
C GLU A 78 -4.88 -0.08 7.07
N GLN A 79 -4.31 -0.66 8.11
CA GLN A 79 -4.21 -2.11 8.30
C GLN A 79 -4.21 -2.47 9.78
N THR A 80 -4.54 -3.71 10.07
CA THR A 80 -4.43 -4.27 11.43
C THR A 80 -2.98 -4.64 11.76
N ALA A 81 -2.68 -4.79 13.07
CA ALA A 81 -1.34 -5.14 13.52
C ALA A 81 -0.88 -6.52 13.01
N ASP A 82 -1.78 -7.49 13.00
CA ASP A 82 -1.53 -8.85 12.53
C ASP A 82 -1.23 -8.93 11.01
N VAL A 83 -1.65 -7.94 10.24
CA VAL A 83 -1.29 -7.80 8.82
C VAL A 83 0.09 -7.19 8.67
N ILE A 84 0.33 -5.99 9.24
CA ILE A 84 1.60 -5.28 9.05
C ILE A 84 2.79 -5.98 9.72
N ASP A 85 2.55 -6.66 10.84
CA ASP A 85 3.58 -7.42 11.58
C ASP A 85 3.55 -8.92 11.22
N GLY A 86 2.68 -9.30 10.28
CA GLY A 86 2.49 -10.69 9.85
C GLY A 86 3.54 -11.18 8.84
N PRO A 87 3.54 -12.49 8.55
CA PRO A 87 4.57 -13.11 7.70
C PRO A 87 4.49 -12.71 6.22
N GLN A 88 3.36 -12.17 5.76
CA GLN A 88 3.18 -11.70 4.39
C GLN A 88 3.59 -10.22 4.21
N SER A 89 3.92 -9.53 5.31
CA SER A 89 4.32 -8.13 5.28
C SER A 89 5.80 -7.97 4.90
N ILE A 90 6.07 -7.14 3.90
CA ILE A 90 7.42 -6.75 3.48
C ILE A 90 7.66 -5.25 3.63
N VAL A 91 6.91 -4.57 4.51
CA VAL A 91 6.97 -3.11 4.66
C VAL A 91 8.35 -2.61 5.06
N PHE A 92 9.11 -3.36 5.87
CA PHE A 92 10.45 -2.98 6.29
C PHE A 92 11.47 -3.19 5.18
N ASP A 93 11.39 -4.28 4.43
CA ASP A 93 12.22 -4.52 3.25
C ASP A 93 11.96 -3.46 2.17
N GLN A 94 10.68 -3.07 1.99
CA GLN A 94 10.30 -1.98 1.11
C GLN A 94 10.94 -0.65 1.55
N ALA A 95 10.89 -0.33 2.84
CA ALA A 95 11.46 0.89 3.40
C ALA A 95 12.99 0.94 3.22
N GLU A 96 13.69 -0.17 3.46
CA GLU A 96 15.13 -0.30 3.24
C GLU A 96 15.48 -0.15 1.76
N ASN A 97 14.77 -0.84 0.88
CA ASN A 97 15.00 -0.80 -0.57
C ASN A 97 14.79 0.59 -1.18
N ARG A 98 13.98 1.44 -0.56
CA ARG A 98 13.89 2.84 -0.98
C ARG A 98 15.25 3.55 -0.93
N LEU A 99 16.05 3.31 0.10
CA LEU A 99 17.40 3.86 0.22
C LEU A 99 18.31 3.34 -0.91
N HIS A 100 18.31 2.04 -1.12
CA HIS A 100 19.17 1.39 -2.13
C HIS A 100 18.80 1.79 -3.55
N ALA A 101 17.51 1.83 -3.89
CA ALA A 101 17.03 2.24 -5.20
C ALA A 101 17.38 3.70 -5.50
N GLN A 102 17.18 4.61 -4.55
CA GLN A 102 17.52 6.03 -4.74
C GLN A 102 19.02 6.25 -4.90
N LYS A 103 19.86 5.54 -4.15
CA LYS A 103 21.32 5.56 -4.34
C LYS A 103 21.72 5.07 -5.71
N ALA A 104 21.12 3.97 -6.18
CA ALA A 104 21.41 3.43 -7.52
C ALA A 104 21.05 4.42 -8.64
N VAL A 105 19.89 5.08 -8.54
CA VAL A 105 19.47 6.11 -9.49
C VAL A 105 20.45 7.28 -9.49
N MET A 106 20.85 7.79 -8.32
CA MET A 106 21.82 8.89 -8.22
C MET A 106 23.17 8.51 -8.83
N LEU A 107 23.68 7.31 -8.54
CA LEU A 107 24.94 6.81 -9.13
C LEU A 107 24.84 6.67 -10.65
N SER A 108 23.71 6.19 -11.17
CA SER A 108 23.50 6.08 -12.61
C SER A 108 23.52 7.43 -13.32
N LEU A 109 22.98 8.47 -12.68
CA LEU A 109 22.96 9.82 -13.23
C LEU A 109 24.34 10.51 -13.20
N VAL A 110 25.14 10.23 -12.18
CA VAL A 110 26.48 10.83 -12.02
C VAL A 110 27.51 10.14 -12.92
N ASN A 111 27.39 8.84 -13.17
CA ASN A 111 28.33 8.05 -13.97
C ASN A 111 28.04 8.08 -15.48
N THR A 112 27.13 8.92 -15.94
CA THR A 112 26.79 9.07 -17.37
C THR A 112 27.67 10.12 -18.09
N THR A 113 28.86 10.45 -17.55
CA THR A 113 29.87 11.30 -18.21
C THR A 113 31.05 10.50 -18.70
#